data_242ad07be92d86f9bce7bdc9b48954a3
#
_entry.id   242ad07be92d86f9bce7bdc9b48954a3
#
_cell.length_a   1.000
_cell.length_b   1.000
_cell.length_c   1.000
_cell.angle_alpha   90.00
_cell.angle_beta   90.00
_cell.angle_gamma   90.00
#
_symmetry.space_group_name_H-M   'P 1'
#
loop_
_entity.id
_entity.type
_entity.pdbx_description
1 polymer ?
#
loop_
_entity_poly.entity_id
_entity_poly.type
_entity_poly.pdbx_seq_one_letter_code
_entity_poly.pdbx_strand_id
1 'polypeptide(L)'
;MAYYSRGGMGSLPPVVRTFLIVNVVVFVAQSLIPGLTEWGSLHYWTSSQFRPHQLITMMFMHGGFTHILFNMLVLWMFGSVLESFWGSKRFLNFYLICGIGASVVTLLSVPFTAAQFAKTASEASEGYGSLQIIEMYKQQYAALGASGALMGVMAAFAYLFPNTELMIFPLPIPVKAKYLIPFYFLIDLFGGLGIGLVGDNVAHFAHLGGAIIGLVIVIIWNRTNRKTFY
;
A
#
# COMPACT_ATOMS: atom_id res chain seq x y z
N MET A 1 -4.74 -32.52 3.39
CA MET A 1 -5.53 -32.12 4.57
C MET A 1 -4.74 -32.38 5.86
N ALA A 2 -3.72 -31.60 6.22
CA ALA A 2 -3.07 -31.75 7.52
C ALA A 2 -2.06 -30.64 7.79
N TYR A 3 -2.46 -29.36 7.80
CA TYR A 3 -1.62 -28.25 8.29
C TYR A 3 -2.39 -27.16 9.06
N TYR A 4 -3.54 -27.50 9.60
CA TYR A 4 -4.32 -26.60 10.46
C TYR A 4 -4.31 -27.07 11.93
N SER A 5 -3.17 -27.48 12.44
CA SER A 5 -3.09 -27.96 13.83
C SER A 5 -1.74 -27.65 14.43
N ARG A 6 -1.55 -26.40 14.88
CA ARG A 6 -0.73 -25.98 16.02
C ARG A 6 -0.62 -24.44 16.14
N GLY A 7 -1.72 -23.78 16.15
CA GLY A 7 -1.92 -22.48 16.72
C GLY A 7 -3.35 -22.44 17.21
N GLY A 8 -3.53 -22.50 18.52
CA GLY A 8 -4.84 -22.31 19.10
C GLY A 8 -5.43 -21.01 18.54
N MET A 9 -6.74 -20.92 18.41
CA MET A 9 -7.54 -19.80 17.92
C MET A 9 -7.32 -18.53 18.79
N GLY A 10 -6.06 -18.05 18.98
CA GLY A 10 -5.73 -17.01 19.95
C GLY A 10 -4.46 -16.21 19.72
N SER A 11 -3.52 -16.56 18.84
CA SER A 11 -2.33 -15.74 18.65
C SER A 11 -2.12 -15.33 17.20
N LEU A 12 -2.22 -14.03 16.94
CA LEU A 12 -1.79 -13.44 15.67
C LEU A 12 -0.34 -13.82 15.35
N PRO A 13 0.02 -14.07 14.07
CA PRO A 13 1.39 -14.29 13.66
C PRO A 13 2.29 -13.13 14.09
N PRO A 14 3.56 -13.40 14.47
CA PRO A 14 4.39 -12.43 15.17
C PRO A 14 4.63 -11.11 14.44
N VAL A 15 4.91 -11.16 13.11
CA VAL A 15 5.19 -9.94 12.33
C VAL A 15 3.93 -9.13 12.13
N VAL A 16 2.80 -9.78 11.78
CA VAL A 16 1.50 -9.10 11.67
C VAL A 16 1.14 -8.43 12.98
N ARG A 17 1.25 -9.15 14.11
CA ARG A 17 1.01 -8.58 15.44
C ARG A 17 1.88 -7.37 15.72
N THR A 18 3.19 -7.47 15.45
CA THR A 18 4.13 -6.37 15.65
C THR A 18 3.76 -5.16 14.79
N PHE A 19 3.46 -5.38 13.52
CA PHE A 19 3.09 -4.28 12.62
C PHE A 19 1.76 -3.62 13.01
N LEU A 20 0.76 -4.39 13.46
CA LEU A 20 -0.47 -3.82 14.00
C LEU A 20 -0.18 -2.90 15.19
N ILE A 21 0.62 -3.36 16.16
CA ILE A 21 1.00 -2.57 17.34
C ILE A 21 1.79 -1.33 16.94
N VAL A 22 2.83 -1.46 16.11
CA VAL A 22 3.67 -0.34 15.68
C VAL A 22 2.84 0.72 14.96
N ASN A 23 1.97 0.34 14.03
CA ASN A 23 1.13 1.30 13.31
C ASN A 23 0.18 2.05 14.26
N VAL A 24 -0.44 1.37 15.22
CA VAL A 24 -1.32 2.02 16.21
C VAL A 24 -0.52 2.96 17.12
N VAL A 25 0.66 2.55 17.60
CA VAL A 25 1.53 3.39 18.43
C VAL A 25 1.99 4.64 17.66
N VAL A 26 2.42 4.46 16.41
CA VAL A 26 2.85 5.58 15.56
C VAL A 26 1.68 6.51 15.26
N PHE A 27 0.48 5.99 14.98
CA PHE A 27 -0.71 6.80 14.74
C PHE A 27 -1.11 7.64 15.96
N VAL A 28 -1.02 7.07 17.16
CA VAL A 28 -1.21 7.83 18.41
C VAL A 28 -0.11 8.89 18.55
N ALA A 29 1.16 8.53 18.28
CA ALA A 29 2.26 9.49 18.35
C ALA A 29 2.10 10.65 17.34
N GLN A 30 1.56 10.41 16.14
CA GLN A 30 1.25 11.48 15.17
C GLN A 30 0.27 12.52 15.73
N SER A 31 -0.67 12.11 16.60
CA SER A 31 -1.61 13.01 17.25
C SER A 31 -0.99 13.83 18.38
N LEU A 32 0.09 13.34 18.98
CA LEU A 32 0.73 13.92 20.16
C LEU A 32 1.99 14.73 19.86
N ILE A 33 2.69 14.41 18.74
CA ILE A 33 3.97 15.01 18.38
C ILE A 33 3.80 15.82 17.10
N PRO A 34 3.76 17.18 17.22
CA PRO A 34 3.69 18.05 16.05
C PRO A 34 4.86 17.81 15.09
N GLY A 35 4.57 17.75 13.79
CA GLY A 35 5.58 17.55 12.75
C GLY A 35 5.99 16.09 12.51
N LEU A 36 5.53 15.13 13.32
CA LEU A 36 5.89 13.72 13.13
C LEU A 36 5.36 13.17 11.80
N THR A 37 4.16 13.59 11.40
CA THR A 37 3.57 13.18 10.11
C THR A 37 4.41 13.66 8.94
N GLU A 38 4.80 14.92 8.91
CA GLU A 38 5.66 15.51 7.88
C GLU A 38 7.04 14.86 7.87
N TRP A 39 7.63 14.63 9.04
CA TRP A 39 8.94 13.99 9.17
C TRP A 39 8.93 12.56 8.62
N GLY A 40 7.86 11.81 8.86
CA GLY A 40 7.75 10.40 8.46
C GLY A 40 7.16 10.16 7.08
N SER A 41 6.42 11.10 6.50
CA SER A 41 5.80 11.01 5.17
C SER A 41 6.85 11.09 4.06
N LEU A 42 6.58 10.45 2.93
CA LEU A 42 7.45 10.45 1.76
C LEU A 42 7.22 11.73 0.95
N HIS A 43 8.21 12.61 0.95
CA HIS A 43 8.25 13.78 0.09
C HIS A 43 8.97 13.50 -1.22
N TYR A 44 8.67 14.30 -2.25
CA TYR A 44 9.36 14.17 -3.54
C TYR A 44 10.85 14.57 -3.40
N TRP A 45 11.72 13.88 -4.12
CA TRP A 45 13.19 14.01 -3.95
C TRP A 45 13.76 15.40 -4.17
N THR A 46 13.07 16.30 -4.91
CA THR A 46 13.50 17.71 -5.06
C THR A 46 12.96 18.61 -3.97
N SER A 47 12.06 18.12 -3.11
CA SER A 47 11.55 18.88 -1.96
C SER A 47 12.63 19.01 -0.89
N SER A 48 12.71 20.19 -0.26
CA SER A 48 13.58 20.43 0.89
C SER A 48 13.25 19.54 2.10
N GLN A 49 12.07 18.94 2.11
CA GLN A 49 11.59 18.04 3.16
C GLN A 49 11.94 16.56 2.92
N PHE A 50 12.44 16.21 1.74
CA PHE A 50 12.81 14.83 1.45
C PHE A 50 13.95 14.32 2.34
N ARG A 51 13.80 13.12 2.86
CA ARG A 51 14.84 12.39 3.59
C ARG A 51 14.78 10.91 3.22
N PRO A 52 15.91 10.20 3.05
CA PRO A 52 15.93 8.78 2.61
C PRO A 52 15.16 7.81 3.51
N HIS A 53 15.08 8.07 4.82
CA HIS A 53 14.32 7.22 5.74
C HIS A 53 12.82 7.19 5.42
N GLN A 54 12.31 8.21 4.74
CA GLN A 54 10.90 8.31 4.36
C GLN A 54 10.44 7.19 3.41
N LEU A 55 11.36 6.55 2.69
CA LEU A 55 11.06 5.36 1.89
C LEU A 55 10.51 4.19 2.73
N ILE A 56 10.82 4.20 4.03
CA ILE A 56 10.37 3.17 4.98
C ILE A 56 9.35 3.74 5.96
N THR A 57 9.61 4.93 6.54
CA THR A 57 8.77 5.47 7.61
C THR A 57 7.36 5.80 7.14
N MET A 58 7.18 6.18 5.86
CA MET A 58 5.86 6.44 5.30
C MET A 58 4.88 5.27 5.47
N MET A 59 5.38 4.03 5.47
CA MET A 59 4.57 2.83 5.62
C MET A 59 3.88 2.71 6.99
N PHE A 60 4.31 3.50 7.96
CA PHE A 60 3.77 3.53 9.33
C PHE A 60 2.98 4.80 9.63
N MET A 61 3.01 5.80 8.75
CA MET A 61 2.23 7.03 8.89
C MET A 61 0.82 6.85 8.33
N HIS A 62 -0.18 7.46 8.95
CA HIS A 62 -1.57 7.37 8.50
C HIS A 62 -2.27 8.73 8.55
N GLY A 63 -3.05 9.04 7.50
CA GLY A 63 -3.72 10.34 7.35
C GLY A 63 -5.03 10.49 8.10
N GLY A 64 -5.48 9.45 8.85
CA GLY A 64 -6.70 9.50 9.64
C GLY A 64 -7.18 8.13 10.10
N PHE A 65 -8.20 8.11 10.96
CA PHE A 65 -8.71 6.89 11.60
C PHE A 65 -9.20 5.85 10.58
N THR A 66 -9.98 6.26 9.59
CA THR A 66 -10.48 5.35 8.56
C THR A 66 -9.34 4.73 7.76
N HIS A 67 -8.30 5.51 7.45
CA HIS A 67 -7.13 5.05 6.72
C HIS A 67 -6.36 3.96 7.48
N ILE A 68 -6.05 4.19 8.76
CA ILE A 68 -5.38 3.16 9.57
C ILE A 68 -6.29 1.94 9.78
N LEU A 69 -7.57 2.15 10.03
CA LEU A 69 -8.53 1.05 10.26
C LEU A 69 -8.53 0.06 9.10
N PHE A 70 -8.70 0.54 7.85
CA PHE A 70 -8.72 -0.32 6.69
C PHE A 70 -7.35 -0.97 6.40
N ASN A 71 -6.25 -0.23 6.58
CA ASN A 71 -4.92 -0.81 6.44
C ASN A 71 -4.68 -1.95 7.44
N MET A 72 -5.04 -1.75 8.70
CA MET A 72 -4.88 -2.79 9.73
C MET A 72 -5.80 -3.98 9.50
N LEU A 73 -7.01 -3.77 8.99
CA LEU A 73 -7.93 -4.84 8.62
C LEU A 73 -7.34 -5.70 7.49
N VAL A 74 -6.82 -5.08 6.44
CA VAL A 74 -6.15 -5.78 5.32
C VAL A 74 -4.91 -6.53 5.80
N LEU A 75 -4.07 -5.90 6.62
CA LEU A 75 -2.90 -6.54 7.21
C LEU A 75 -3.28 -7.74 8.05
N TRP A 76 -4.29 -7.61 8.89
CA TRP A 76 -4.79 -8.72 9.71
C TRP A 76 -5.32 -9.87 8.86
N MET A 77 -6.19 -9.60 7.90
CA MET A 77 -6.85 -10.62 7.10
C MET A 77 -5.87 -11.36 6.18
N PHE A 78 -5.18 -10.63 5.33
CA PHE A 78 -4.32 -11.22 4.29
C PHE A 78 -2.91 -11.50 4.79
N GLY A 79 -2.36 -10.59 5.60
CA GLY A 79 -1.04 -10.73 6.18
C GLY A 79 -0.92 -11.95 7.09
N SER A 80 -1.94 -12.21 7.93
CA SER A 80 -1.95 -13.38 8.82
C SER A 80 -1.91 -14.70 8.05
N VAL A 81 -2.64 -14.79 6.94
CA VAL A 81 -2.64 -15.99 6.10
C VAL A 81 -1.26 -16.19 5.45
N LEU A 82 -0.68 -15.12 4.86
CA LEU A 82 0.61 -15.22 4.19
C LEU A 82 1.76 -15.46 5.17
N GLU A 83 1.76 -14.82 6.34
CA GLU A 83 2.77 -15.08 7.37
C GLU A 83 2.69 -16.52 7.88
N SER A 84 1.48 -17.03 8.12
CA SER A 84 1.28 -18.43 8.53
C SER A 84 1.74 -19.42 7.45
N PHE A 85 1.60 -19.05 6.18
CA PHE A 85 1.98 -19.88 5.04
C PHE A 85 3.48 -19.84 4.74
N TRP A 86 4.14 -18.67 4.83
CA TRP A 86 5.54 -18.48 4.46
C TRP A 86 6.51 -18.51 5.64
N GLY A 87 6.01 -18.29 6.86
CA GLY A 87 6.79 -18.00 8.05
C GLY A 87 7.17 -16.52 8.14
N SER A 88 7.45 -16.07 9.36
CA SER A 88 7.64 -14.67 9.74
C SER A 88 8.75 -13.95 8.97
N LYS A 89 9.92 -14.60 8.82
CA LYS A 89 11.10 -13.99 8.14
C LYS A 89 10.79 -13.66 6.66
N ARG A 90 10.13 -14.59 5.97
CA ARG A 90 9.81 -14.43 4.56
C ARG A 90 8.73 -13.38 4.34
N PHE A 91 7.69 -13.38 5.20
CA PHE A 91 6.64 -12.39 5.19
C PHE A 91 7.17 -10.99 5.48
N LEU A 92 8.04 -10.82 6.49
CA LEU A 92 8.67 -9.55 6.80
C LEU A 92 9.43 -8.97 5.60
N ASN A 93 10.31 -9.78 4.99
CA ASN A 93 11.07 -9.34 3.82
C ASN A 93 10.14 -8.97 2.65
N PHE A 94 9.12 -9.79 2.40
CA PHE A 94 8.13 -9.52 1.35
C PHE A 94 7.43 -8.18 1.57
N TYR A 95 6.92 -7.94 2.76
CA TYR A 95 6.21 -6.73 3.12
C TYR A 95 7.10 -5.48 2.96
N LEU A 96 8.33 -5.53 3.48
CA LEU A 96 9.27 -4.41 3.36
C LEU A 96 9.67 -4.13 1.91
N ILE A 97 9.95 -5.16 1.11
CA ILE A 97 10.30 -4.98 -0.31
C ILE A 97 9.12 -4.38 -1.08
N CYS A 98 7.90 -4.86 -0.84
CA CYS A 98 6.70 -4.29 -1.47
C CYS A 98 6.51 -2.81 -1.09
N GLY A 99 6.69 -2.47 0.18
CA GLY A 99 6.52 -1.10 0.66
C GLY A 99 7.59 -0.14 0.14
N ILE A 100 8.87 -0.52 0.21
CA ILE A 100 9.96 0.29 -0.35
C ILE A 100 9.77 0.44 -1.87
N GLY A 101 9.42 -0.63 -2.55
CA GLY A 101 9.15 -0.58 -3.98
C GLY A 101 7.97 0.31 -4.34
N ALA A 102 6.89 0.28 -3.56
CA ALA A 102 5.77 1.19 -3.70
C ALA A 102 6.21 2.65 -3.53
N SER A 103 7.08 2.94 -2.53
CA SER A 103 7.65 4.28 -2.33
C SER A 103 8.45 4.75 -3.54
N VAL A 104 9.27 3.88 -4.15
CA VAL A 104 10.04 4.20 -5.36
C VAL A 104 9.10 4.48 -6.55
N VAL A 105 8.10 3.63 -6.78
CA VAL A 105 7.11 3.84 -7.86
C VAL A 105 6.34 5.14 -7.65
N THR A 106 5.99 5.46 -6.41
CA THR A 106 5.38 6.74 -6.05
C THR A 106 6.25 7.90 -6.49
N LEU A 107 7.53 7.93 -6.10
CA LEU A 107 8.43 9.01 -6.48
C LEU A 107 8.58 9.15 -8.01
N LEU A 108 8.64 8.03 -8.74
CA LEU A 108 8.70 8.03 -10.20
C LEU A 108 7.41 8.54 -10.85
N SER A 109 6.26 8.39 -10.20
CA SER A 109 4.96 8.84 -10.73
C SER A 109 4.67 10.32 -10.46
N VAL A 110 5.33 10.96 -9.50
CA VAL A 110 5.07 12.37 -9.12
C VAL A 110 5.13 13.34 -10.31
N PRO A 111 6.10 13.28 -11.25
CA PRO A 111 6.10 14.20 -12.39
C PRO A 111 4.86 14.05 -13.27
N PHE A 112 4.36 12.82 -13.45
CA PHE A 112 3.16 12.55 -14.22
C PHE A 112 1.90 13.08 -13.52
N THR A 113 1.74 12.78 -12.23
CA THR A 113 0.59 13.28 -11.45
C THR A 113 0.61 14.81 -11.33
N ALA A 114 1.80 15.42 -11.18
CA ALA A 114 1.96 16.87 -11.18
C ALA A 114 1.54 17.50 -12.51
N ALA A 115 1.87 16.87 -13.63
CA ALA A 115 1.46 17.36 -14.94
C ALA A 115 -0.06 17.23 -15.16
N GLN A 116 -0.68 16.15 -14.70
CA GLN A 116 -2.13 15.99 -14.72
C GLN A 116 -2.82 17.06 -13.86
N PHE A 117 -2.33 17.26 -12.63
CA PHE A 117 -2.84 18.30 -11.73
C PHE A 117 -2.73 19.69 -12.34
N ALA A 118 -1.57 20.03 -12.92
CA ALA A 118 -1.35 21.31 -13.55
C ALA A 118 -2.27 21.59 -14.72
N LYS A 119 -2.65 20.55 -15.50
CA LYS A 119 -3.60 20.69 -16.60
C LYS A 119 -4.98 21.14 -16.11
N THR A 120 -5.50 20.53 -15.05
CA THR A 120 -6.80 20.89 -14.47
C THR A 120 -6.74 22.19 -13.68
N ALA A 121 -5.66 22.44 -12.95
CA ALA A 121 -5.51 23.63 -12.13
C ALA A 121 -5.25 24.90 -12.95
N SER A 122 -4.53 24.82 -14.08
CA SER A 122 -4.28 25.99 -14.94
C SER A 122 -5.53 26.51 -15.64
N GLU A 123 -6.55 25.67 -15.85
CA GLU A 123 -7.83 26.09 -16.38
C GLU A 123 -8.66 26.88 -15.33
N ALA A 124 -8.38 26.68 -14.04
CA ALA A 124 -9.12 27.26 -12.92
C ALA A 124 -8.41 28.47 -12.28
N SER A 125 -7.11 28.65 -12.50
CA SER A 125 -6.29 29.69 -11.85
C SER A 125 -5.82 30.77 -12.82
N GLU A 126 -6.32 31.97 -12.64
CA GLU A 126 -5.77 33.16 -13.30
C GLU A 126 -4.41 33.51 -12.65
N GLY A 127 -3.31 33.39 -13.41
CA GLY A 127 -2.00 33.96 -13.03
C GLY A 127 -0.83 32.98 -12.82
N TYR A 128 -1.04 31.67 -12.76
CA TYR A 128 0.07 30.71 -12.65
C TYR A 128 0.23 29.90 -13.94
N GLY A 129 1.45 29.87 -14.49
CA GLY A 129 1.80 28.98 -15.60
C GLY A 129 1.89 27.51 -15.16
N SER A 130 1.58 26.58 -16.08
CA SER A 130 1.58 25.13 -15.79
C SER A 130 2.89 24.63 -15.19
N LEU A 131 4.04 25.18 -15.56
CA LEU A 131 5.35 24.80 -14.99
C LEU A 131 5.47 25.20 -13.52
N GLN A 132 4.95 26.37 -13.13
CA GLN A 132 4.97 26.80 -11.73
C GLN A 132 4.08 25.89 -10.88
N ILE A 133 2.90 25.51 -11.37
CA ILE A 133 1.99 24.59 -10.69
C ILE A 133 2.65 23.23 -10.50
N ILE A 134 3.35 22.71 -11.52
CA ILE A 134 4.08 21.44 -11.42
C ILE A 134 5.15 21.49 -10.32
N GLU A 135 5.94 22.57 -10.26
CA GLU A 135 6.99 22.67 -9.23
C GLU A 135 6.39 22.86 -7.82
N MET A 136 5.32 23.64 -7.68
CA MET A 136 4.61 23.76 -6.40
C MET A 136 4.07 22.41 -5.94
N TYR A 137 3.44 21.64 -6.84
CA TYR A 137 2.96 20.29 -6.53
C TYR A 137 4.07 19.37 -6.03
N LYS A 138 5.21 19.33 -6.73
CA LYS A 138 6.36 18.52 -6.34
C LYS A 138 6.93 18.91 -4.96
N GLN A 139 6.99 20.22 -4.67
CA GLN A 139 7.48 20.69 -3.37
C GLN A 139 6.55 20.35 -2.20
N GLN A 140 5.24 20.34 -2.44
CA GLN A 140 4.23 20.05 -1.42
C GLN A 140 3.82 18.58 -1.37
N TYR A 141 4.28 17.77 -2.33
CA TYR A 141 3.88 16.35 -2.39
C TYR A 141 4.30 15.60 -1.15
N ALA A 142 3.35 14.89 -0.55
CA ALA A 142 3.59 13.99 0.56
C ALA A 142 2.71 12.74 0.41
N ALA A 143 3.32 11.56 0.56
CA ALA A 143 2.62 10.29 0.57
C ALA A 143 2.88 9.55 1.89
N LEU A 144 1.86 8.83 2.36
CA LEU A 144 1.91 8.08 3.60
C LEU A 144 0.91 6.91 3.57
N GLY A 145 1.20 5.87 4.33
CA GLY A 145 0.32 4.70 4.51
C GLY A 145 0.99 3.37 4.23
N ALA A 146 0.53 2.35 4.93
CA ALA A 146 0.94 0.97 4.72
C ALA A 146 0.41 0.37 3.41
N SER A 147 -0.54 1.05 2.76
CA SER A 147 -1.35 0.50 1.67
C SER A 147 -0.52 -0.01 0.48
N GLY A 148 0.58 0.66 0.12
CA GLY A 148 1.47 0.19 -0.94
C GLY A 148 2.02 -1.22 -0.67
N ALA A 149 2.52 -1.49 0.55
CA ALA A 149 2.96 -2.83 0.94
C ALA A 149 1.78 -3.82 0.98
N LEU A 150 0.63 -3.37 1.47
CA LEU A 150 -0.59 -4.20 1.58
C LEU A 150 -1.15 -4.59 0.20
N MET A 151 -1.01 -3.76 -0.82
CA MET A 151 -1.37 -4.14 -2.19
C MET A 151 -0.49 -5.30 -2.70
N GLY A 152 0.80 -5.30 -2.35
CA GLY A 152 1.67 -6.46 -2.61
C GLY A 152 1.19 -7.71 -1.88
N VAL A 153 0.78 -7.58 -0.62
CA VAL A 153 0.21 -8.68 0.19
C VAL A 153 -1.08 -9.21 -0.46
N MET A 154 -1.98 -8.33 -0.89
CA MET A 154 -3.23 -8.73 -1.57
C MET A 154 -2.95 -9.41 -2.91
N ALA A 155 -2.00 -8.91 -3.71
CA ALA A 155 -1.61 -9.52 -4.98
C ALA A 155 -1.06 -10.94 -4.78
N ALA A 156 -0.18 -11.13 -3.79
CA ALA A 156 0.34 -12.44 -3.43
C ALA A 156 -0.76 -13.39 -2.94
N PHE A 157 -1.70 -12.88 -2.13
CA PHE A 157 -2.84 -13.66 -1.66
C PHE A 157 -3.72 -14.12 -2.83
N ALA A 158 -4.07 -13.24 -3.75
CA ALA A 158 -4.88 -13.59 -4.93
C ALA A 158 -4.19 -14.64 -5.81
N TYR A 159 -2.85 -14.56 -5.94
CA TYR A 159 -2.06 -15.53 -6.69
C TYR A 159 -2.01 -16.91 -6.02
N LEU A 160 -1.78 -16.96 -4.70
CA LEU A 160 -1.63 -18.22 -3.95
C LEU A 160 -2.96 -18.87 -3.58
N PHE A 161 -3.98 -18.06 -3.32
CA PHE A 161 -5.31 -18.51 -2.84
C PHE A 161 -6.44 -18.00 -3.75
N PRO A 162 -6.38 -18.27 -5.08
CA PRO A 162 -7.24 -17.62 -6.08
C PRO A 162 -8.73 -17.94 -5.92
N ASN A 163 -9.07 -19.07 -5.32
CA ASN A 163 -10.46 -19.52 -5.17
C ASN A 163 -11.04 -19.22 -3.77
N THR A 164 -10.28 -18.55 -2.90
CA THR A 164 -10.81 -18.09 -1.61
C THR A 164 -11.92 -17.08 -1.83
N GLU A 165 -13.05 -17.30 -1.20
CA GLU A 165 -14.18 -16.38 -1.25
C GLU A 165 -14.01 -15.26 -0.21
N LEU A 166 -14.10 -14.05 -0.69
CA LEU A 166 -14.02 -12.81 0.08
C LEU A 166 -15.38 -12.14 0.09
N MET A 167 -15.83 -11.69 1.25
CA MET A 167 -17.09 -10.94 1.37
C MET A 167 -16.86 -9.46 1.06
N ILE A 168 -17.73 -8.89 0.23
CA ILE A 168 -17.72 -7.44 -0.07
C ILE A 168 -18.63 -6.75 0.96
N PHE A 169 -18.04 -6.07 1.94
CA PHE A 169 -18.84 -5.29 2.89
C PHE A 169 -19.38 -4.00 2.22
N PRO A 170 -20.64 -3.61 2.45
CA PRO A 170 -21.65 -4.22 3.35
C PRO A 170 -22.49 -5.33 2.71
N LEU A 171 -22.25 -5.67 1.44
CA LEU A 171 -23.00 -6.69 0.72
C LEU A 171 -22.41 -8.08 1.03
N PRO A 172 -23.20 -9.04 1.54
CA PRO A 172 -22.72 -10.39 1.83
C PRO A 172 -22.63 -11.24 0.55
N ILE A 173 -21.97 -10.73 -0.48
CA ILE A 173 -21.77 -11.43 -1.75
C ILE A 173 -20.37 -12.02 -1.74
N PRO A 174 -20.22 -13.36 -1.75
CA PRO A 174 -18.92 -14.00 -1.83
C PRO A 174 -18.34 -13.87 -3.25
N VAL A 175 -17.16 -13.26 -3.38
CA VAL A 175 -16.43 -13.14 -4.64
C VAL A 175 -15.05 -13.78 -4.48
N LYS A 176 -14.64 -14.58 -5.45
CA LYS A 176 -13.31 -15.21 -5.42
C LYS A 176 -12.20 -14.18 -5.52
N ALA A 177 -11.14 -14.36 -4.72
CA ALA A 177 -9.99 -13.44 -4.63
C ALA A 177 -9.37 -13.11 -6.00
N LYS A 178 -9.31 -14.09 -6.91
CA LYS A 178 -8.80 -13.91 -8.29
C LYS A 178 -9.59 -12.94 -9.16
N TYR A 179 -10.81 -12.58 -8.77
CA TYR A 179 -11.63 -11.59 -9.47
C TYR A 179 -11.69 -10.27 -8.71
N LEU A 180 -11.92 -10.33 -7.39
CA LEU A 180 -12.09 -9.14 -6.57
C LEU A 180 -10.82 -8.29 -6.50
N ILE A 181 -9.68 -8.91 -6.24
CA ILE A 181 -8.43 -8.18 -6.04
C ILE A 181 -7.92 -7.54 -7.34
N PRO A 182 -7.85 -8.23 -8.50
CA PRO A 182 -7.52 -7.57 -9.76
C PRO A 182 -8.51 -6.47 -10.16
N PHE A 183 -9.79 -6.62 -9.89
CA PHE A 183 -10.79 -5.58 -10.13
C PHE A 183 -10.51 -4.32 -9.31
N TYR A 184 -10.12 -4.48 -8.03
CA TYR A 184 -9.70 -3.35 -7.21
C TYR A 184 -8.46 -2.65 -7.78
N PHE A 185 -7.48 -3.39 -8.29
CA PHE A 185 -6.30 -2.81 -8.94
C PHE A 185 -6.63 -2.07 -10.24
N LEU A 186 -7.65 -2.50 -10.98
CA LEU A 186 -8.14 -1.76 -12.15
C LEU A 186 -8.75 -0.42 -11.75
N ILE A 187 -9.49 -0.35 -10.66
CA ILE A 187 -10.02 0.92 -10.13
C ILE A 187 -8.86 1.86 -9.78
N ASP A 188 -7.83 1.38 -9.10
CA ASP A 188 -6.63 2.17 -8.79
C ASP A 188 -5.90 2.64 -10.07
N LEU A 189 -5.80 1.79 -11.09
CA LEU A 189 -5.18 2.15 -12.36
C LEU A 189 -5.94 3.30 -13.05
N PHE A 190 -7.26 3.18 -13.15
CA PHE A 190 -8.09 4.23 -13.76
C PHE A 190 -8.06 5.52 -12.95
N GLY A 191 -8.07 5.44 -11.62
CA GLY A 191 -7.88 6.59 -10.72
C GLY A 191 -6.54 7.29 -10.98
N GLY A 192 -5.45 6.54 -11.03
CA GLY A 192 -4.11 7.08 -11.30
C GLY A 192 -3.96 7.71 -12.70
N LEU A 193 -4.76 7.25 -13.67
CA LEU A 193 -4.82 7.84 -15.01
C LEU A 193 -5.76 9.07 -15.11
N GLY A 194 -6.40 9.45 -14.02
CA GLY A 194 -7.34 10.57 -13.99
C GLY A 194 -8.70 10.26 -14.66
N ILE A 195 -9.03 8.98 -14.83
CA ILE A 195 -10.29 8.51 -15.43
C ILE A 195 -11.31 8.11 -14.34
N GLY A 196 -11.00 8.43 -13.09
CA GLY A 196 -11.81 8.07 -11.94
C GLY A 196 -13.04 8.96 -11.75
N LEU A 197 -14.11 8.40 -11.15
CA LEU A 197 -15.32 9.12 -10.78
C LEU A 197 -15.15 9.95 -9.49
N VAL A 198 -14.03 9.83 -8.81
CA VAL A 198 -13.74 10.46 -7.52
C VAL A 198 -12.37 11.11 -7.61
N GLY A 199 -12.30 12.41 -7.48
CA GLY A 199 -11.05 13.15 -7.24
C GLY A 199 -10.64 12.89 -5.80
N ASP A 200 -9.84 11.87 -5.59
CA ASP A 200 -9.34 11.50 -4.28
C ASP A 200 -7.82 11.75 -4.17
N ASN A 201 -7.36 11.95 -2.95
CA ASN A 201 -5.93 12.09 -2.63
C ASN A 201 -5.23 10.72 -2.48
N VAL A 202 -5.71 9.69 -3.19
CA VAL A 202 -5.15 8.35 -3.10
C VAL A 202 -3.88 8.24 -3.92
N ALA A 203 -2.84 7.67 -3.35
CA ALA A 203 -1.60 7.40 -4.04
C ALA A 203 -1.72 6.13 -4.94
N HIS A 204 -2.57 6.20 -5.96
CA HIS A 204 -2.88 5.07 -6.86
C HIS A 204 -1.63 4.37 -7.41
N PHE A 205 -0.61 5.13 -7.80
CA PHE A 205 0.64 4.55 -8.30
C PHE A 205 1.45 3.83 -7.21
N ALA A 206 1.34 4.25 -5.94
CA ALA A 206 1.91 3.49 -4.82
C ALA A 206 1.26 2.11 -4.69
N HIS A 207 -0.06 2.07 -4.81
CA HIS A 207 -0.84 0.83 -4.76
C HIS A 207 -0.47 -0.11 -5.91
N LEU A 208 -0.49 0.38 -7.13
CA LEU A 208 -0.12 -0.41 -8.31
C LEU A 208 1.34 -0.87 -8.25
N GLY A 209 2.26 0.00 -7.81
CA GLY A 209 3.67 -0.34 -7.61
C GLY A 209 3.84 -1.51 -6.64
N GLY A 210 3.21 -1.41 -5.48
CA GLY A 210 3.23 -2.48 -4.48
C GLY A 210 2.63 -3.79 -4.99
N ALA A 211 1.50 -3.73 -5.69
CA ALA A 211 0.84 -4.89 -6.28
C ALA A 211 1.71 -5.59 -7.32
N ILE A 212 2.32 -4.84 -8.25
CA ILE A 212 3.19 -5.39 -9.30
C ILE A 212 4.43 -6.04 -8.68
N ILE A 213 5.09 -5.36 -7.75
CA ILE A 213 6.29 -5.88 -7.09
C ILE A 213 5.95 -7.15 -6.30
N GLY A 214 4.85 -7.14 -5.54
CA GLY A 214 4.40 -8.30 -4.80
C GLY A 214 4.07 -9.49 -5.70
N LEU A 215 3.40 -9.24 -6.83
CA LEU A 215 3.09 -10.27 -7.82
C LEU A 215 4.36 -10.85 -8.44
N VAL A 216 5.32 -10.03 -8.83
CA VAL A 216 6.60 -10.48 -9.39
C VAL A 216 7.35 -11.35 -8.38
N ILE A 217 7.46 -10.91 -7.13
CA ILE A 217 8.16 -11.67 -6.09
C ILE A 217 7.49 -13.02 -5.86
N VAL A 218 6.16 -13.07 -5.71
CA VAL A 218 5.47 -14.33 -5.44
C VAL A 218 5.58 -15.30 -6.61
N ILE A 219 5.54 -14.83 -7.85
CA ILE A 219 5.73 -15.67 -9.04
C ILE A 219 7.15 -16.27 -9.05
N ILE A 220 8.18 -15.44 -8.82
CA ILE A 220 9.57 -15.91 -8.73
C ILE A 220 9.70 -16.95 -7.62
N TRP A 221 9.21 -16.65 -6.44
CA TRP A 221 9.31 -17.57 -5.30
C TRP A 221 8.57 -18.89 -5.54
N ASN A 222 7.41 -18.85 -6.18
CA ASN A 222 6.64 -20.05 -6.48
C ASN A 222 7.34 -20.92 -7.54
N ARG A 223 8.05 -20.31 -8.52
CA ARG A 223 8.80 -21.04 -9.52
C ARG A 223 10.08 -21.67 -8.97
N THR A 224 10.79 -20.96 -8.10
CA THR A 224 12.08 -21.41 -7.55
C THR A 224 11.94 -22.46 -6.46
N ASN A 225 10.80 -22.48 -5.73
CA ASN A 225 10.57 -23.37 -4.59
C ASN A 225 9.50 -24.46 -4.85
N ARG A 226 9.32 -24.91 -6.10
CA ARG A 226 8.33 -25.95 -6.46
C ARG A 226 8.44 -27.25 -5.66
N LYS A 227 9.59 -27.53 -5.03
CA LYS A 227 9.79 -28.73 -4.17
C LYS A 227 9.22 -28.58 -2.75
N THR A 228 8.76 -27.41 -2.36
CA THR A 228 8.26 -27.12 -0.99
C THR A 228 6.78 -26.79 -0.92
N PHE A 229 6.06 -26.76 -2.05
CA PHE A 229 4.66 -26.33 -2.11
C PHE A 229 3.66 -27.45 -2.46
N TYR A 230 4.11 -28.73 -2.49
CA TYR A 230 3.25 -29.91 -2.66
C TYR A 230 3.53 -30.92 -1.57
#